data_6f88857c759a19619a8e56310d62ae32
#
_entry.id   6f88857c759a19619a8e56310d62ae32
#
_cell.length_a   1.000
_cell.length_b   1.000
_cell.length_c   1.000
_cell.angle_alpha   90.00
_cell.angle_beta   90.00
_cell.angle_gamma   90.00
#
_symmetry.space_group_name_H-M   'P 1'
#
loop_
_entity.id
_entity.type
_entity.pdbx_description
1 polymer ?
#
loop_
_entity_poly.entity_id
_entity_poly.type
_entity_poly.pdbx_seq_one_letter_code
_entity_poly.pdbx_strand_id
1 'polypeptide(L)'
;MKKIVFDCDNTFGIKNCDVDDGLALMYLLGSREAEFLGVTSTYGNSSLDVVQEVNLRMLEELGRRDIPVKRGGEKRGCYQSEAAGFLAEMADRHPGELSILATGSLTNLRGAYERDRYFFEKVKEIVLMGGITSPLVFDKKVMNELNFSCDP
;
A
#
# COMPACT_ATOMS: atom_id res chain seq x y z
N MET A 1 4.03 -16.53 12.14
CA MET A 1 3.12 -15.52 11.53
C MET A 1 3.88 -14.78 10.45
N LYS A 2 3.22 -14.40 9.35
CA LYS A 2 3.83 -13.55 8.30
C LYS A 2 3.85 -12.11 8.78
N LYS A 3 4.99 -11.45 8.73
CA LYS A 3 5.14 -10.03 9.03
C LYS A 3 4.73 -9.21 7.82
N ILE A 4 3.66 -8.42 7.94
CA ILE A 4 3.02 -7.75 6.78
C ILE A 4 2.94 -6.25 7.00
N VAL A 5 3.39 -5.50 5.99
CA VAL A 5 3.04 -4.08 5.80
C VAL A 5 2.09 -3.98 4.61
N PHE A 6 1.05 -3.17 4.73
CA PHE A 6 0.07 -2.93 3.68
C PHE A 6 0.25 -1.53 3.09
N ASP A 7 0.66 -1.47 1.82
CA ASP A 7 0.82 -0.24 1.04
C ASP A 7 -0.38 -0.09 0.11
N CYS A 8 -1.24 0.92 0.35
CA CYS A 8 -2.55 0.98 -0.29
C CYS A 8 -3.04 2.41 -0.58
N ASP A 9 -3.97 2.53 -1.51
CA ASP A 9 -4.71 3.76 -1.83
C ASP A 9 -6.19 3.66 -1.45
N ASN A 10 -6.45 3.12 -0.25
CA ASN A 10 -7.74 2.77 0.32
C ASN A 10 -8.73 3.94 0.31
N THR A 11 -9.90 3.70 -0.27
CA THR A 11 -11.02 4.64 -0.35
C THR A 11 -12.32 4.08 0.23
N PHE A 12 -12.22 3.10 1.14
CA PHE A 12 -13.37 2.44 1.75
C PHE A 12 -14.33 3.43 2.41
N GLY A 13 -15.61 3.36 2.03
CA GLY A 13 -16.65 4.26 2.52
C GLY A 13 -16.73 5.61 1.81
N ILE A 14 -15.89 5.86 0.82
CA ILE A 14 -16.01 7.04 -0.05
C ILE A 14 -16.97 6.71 -1.20
N LYS A 15 -17.94 7.61 -1.43
CA LYS A 15 -18.95 7.40 -2.47
C LYS A 15 -18.32 7.30 -3.86
N ASN A 16 -18.70 6.27 -4.61
CA ASN A 16 -18.23 5.95 -5.97
C ASN A 16 -16.73 5.65 -6.07
N CYS A 17 -16.10 5.24 -4.97
CA CYS A 17 -14.72 4.74 -4.94
C CYS A 17 -14.70 3.24 -4.63
N ASP A 18 -13.53 2.64 -4.81
CA ASP A 18 -13.32 1.22 -4.58
C ASP A 18 -13.32 0.84 -3.09
N VAL A 19 -13.64 -0.41 -2.80
CA VAL A 19 -13.80 -0.93 -1.44
C VAL A 19 -12.81 -2.04 -1.10
N ASP A 20 -12.08 -2.54 -2.08
CA ASP A 20 -11.24 -3.74 -2.01
C ASP A 20 -10.09 -3.59 -0.99
N ASP A 21 -9.42 -2.46 -0.96
CA ASP A 21 -8.35 -2.19 0.01
C ASP A 21 -8.87 -2.20 1.45
N GLY A 22 -10.06 -1.65 1.69
CA GLY A 22 -10.68 -1.70 3.00
C GLY A 22 -11.05 -3.13 3.42
N LEU A 23 -11.53 -3.94 2.50
CA LEU A 23 -11.79 -5.36 2.74
C LEU A 23 -10.48 -6.14 3.00
N ALA A 24 -9.42 -5.85 2.24
CA ALA A 24 -8.10 -6.43 2.47
C ALA A 24 -7.54 -6.06 3.85
N LEU A 25 -7.68 -4.80 4.27
CA LEU A 25 -7.28 -4.34 5.59
C LEU A 25 -8.01 -5.10 6.71
N MET A 26 -9.33 -5.23 6.61
CA MET A 26 -10.12 -6.00 7.59
C MET A 26 -9.70 -7.46 7.63
N TYR A 27 -9.43 -8.07 6.49
CA TYR A 27 -8.94 -9.45 6.41
C TYR A 27 -7.59 -9.62 7.12
N LEU A 28 -6.64 -8.72 6.86
CA LEU A 28 -5.31 -8.74 7.49
C LEU A 28 -5.42 -8.59 9.02
N LEU A 29 -6.26 -7.68 9.51
CA LEU A 29 -6.48 -7.46 10.93
C LEU A 29 -7.13 -8.66 11.63
N GLY A 30 -7.98 -9.41 10.92
CA GLY A 30 -8.65 -10.62 11.42
C GLY A 30 -7.81 -11.90 11.30
N SER A 31 -6.72 -11.88 10.54
CA SER A 31 -5.90 -13.06 10.27
C SER A 31 -5.01 -13.42 11.47
N ARG A 32 -5.12 -14.66 11.94
CA ARG A 32 -4.24 -15.21 12.99
C ARG A 32 -2.85 -15.59 12.48
N GLU A 33 -2.67 -15.61 11.16
CA GLU A 33 -1.39 -15.95 10.52
C GLU A 33 -0.55 -14.71 10.19
N ALA A 34 -1.14 -13.51 10.32
CA ALA A 34 -0.49 -12.25 10.05
C ALA A 34 -0.07 -11.54 11.34
N GLU A 35 1.18 -11.12 11.40
CA GLU A 35 1.68 -10.07 12.28
C GLU A 35 1.65 -8.77 11.48
N PHE A 36 0.60 -7.98 11.70
CA PHE A 36 0.36 -6.78 10.91
C PHE A 36 1.13 -5.60 11.48
N LEU A 37 2.15 -5.14 10.76
CA LEU A 37 3.13 -4.17 11.24
C LEU A 37 2.74 -2.71 10.99
N GLY A 38 1.92 -2.45 9.98
CA GLY A 38 1.48 -1.09 9.66
C GLY A 38 0.87 -0.94 8.29
N VAL A 39 0.36 0.27 8.05
CA VAL A 39 -0.19 0.73 6.77
C VAL A 39 0.67 1.86 6.24
N THR A 40 0.96 1.84 4.94
CA THR A 40 1.52 2.97 4.21
C THR A 40 0.50 3.47 3.19
N SER A 41 0.12 4.74 3.29
CA SER A 41 -0.84 5.34 2.37
C SER A 41 -0.13 5.82 1.11
N THR A 42 -0.73 5.59 -0.05
CA THR A 42 -0.29 6.15 -1.32
C THR A 42 -1.46 6.76 -2.08
N TYR A 43 -1.22 7.51 -3.13
CA TYR A 43 -2.26 8.06 -4.00
C TYR A 43 -2.63 7.05 -5.11
N GLY A 44 -3.77 7.25 -5.73
CA GLY A 44 -4.25 6.41 -6.84
C GLY A 44 -5.75 6.55 -6.99
N ASN A 45 -6.53 5.75 -6.29
CA ASN A 45 -8.00 5.83 -6.26
C ASN A 45 -8.53 7.19 -5.79
N SER A 46 -7.73 7.92 -5.01
CA SER A 46 -8.01 9.29 -4.57
C SER A 46 -6.72 10.04 -4.26
N SER A 47 -6.86 11.29 -3.78
CA SER A 47 -5.70 12.03 -3.27
C SER A 47 -5.15 11.36 -2.01
N LEU A 48 -3.85 11.55 -1.76
CA LEU A 48 -3.20 11.03 -0.57
C LEU A 48 -3.89 11.49 0.74
N ASP A 49 -4.42 12.71 0.79
CA ASP A 49 -5.12 13.22 1.97
C ASP A 49 -6.36 12.39 2.29
N VAL A 50 -7.16 12.07 1.28
CA VAL A 50 -8.36 11.21 1.44
C VAL A 50 -7.96 9.80 1.88
N VAL A 51 -6.99 9.20 1.23
CA VAL A 51 -6.50 7.85 1.57
C VAL A 51 -5.96 7.80 3.00
N GLN A 52 -5.15 8.77 3.40
CA GLN A 52 -4.60 8.87 4.75
C GLN A 52 -5.71 8.97 5.81
N GLU A 53 -6.71 9.81 5.56
CA GLU A 53 -7.86 9.98 6.46
C GLU A 53 -8.69 8.68 6.56
N VAL A 54 -8.95 8.02 5.43
CA VAL A 54 -9.70 6.76 5.40
C VAL A 54 -8.99 5.68 6.20
N ASN A 55 -7.68 5.50 6.01
CA ASN A 55 -6.91 4.50 6.76
C ASN A 55 -6.92 4.77 8.26
N LEU A 56 -6.69 6.01 8.68
CA LEU A 56 -6.72 6.41 10.10
C LEU A 56 -8.10 6.18 10.72
N ARG A 57 -9.16 6.68 10.07
CA ARG A 57 -10.55 6.51 10.52
C ARG A 57 -10.93 5.04 10.64
N MET A 58 -10.60 4.25 9.63
CA MET A 58 -10.95 2.84 9.61
C MET A 58 -10.29 2.06 10.74
N LEU A 59 -8.98 2.28 10.99
CA LEU A 59 -8.28 1.65 12.12
C LEU A 59 -8.83 2.13 13.47
N GLU A 60 -9.21 3.40 13.59
CA GLU A 60 -9.86 3.92 14.80
C GLU A 60 -11.21 3.24 15.07
N GLU A 61 -12.09 3.15 14.05
CA GLU A 61 -13.40 2.49 14.14
C GLU A 61 -13.29 0.99 14.47
N LEU A 62 -12.23 0.34 13.99
CA LEU A 62 -11.92 -1.06 14.28
C LEU A 62 -11.20 -1.27 15.63
N GLY A 63 -10.94 -0.20 16.39
CA GLY A 63 -10.26 -0.27 17.68
C GLY A 63 -8.76 -0.62 17.58
N ARG A 64 -8.13 -0.37 16.43
CA ARG A 64 -6.74 -0.72 16.12
C ARG A 64 -5.84 0.51 15.94
N ARG A 65 -5.96 1.48 16.84
CA ARG A 65 -5.06 2.65 16.88
C ARG A 65 -3.60 2.31 17.18
N ASP A 66 -3.33 1.08 17.60
CA ASP A 66 -1.98 0.53 17.81
C ASP A 66 -1.22 0.34 16.48
N ILE A 67 -1.91 0.22 15.36
CA ILE A 67 -1.30 0.04 14.04
C ILE A 67 -0.86 1.40 13.46
N PRO A 68 0.43 1.58 13.16
CA PRO A 68 0.90 2.82 12.57
C PRO A 68 0.41 3.00 11.14
N VAL A 69 -0.03 4.22 10.80
CA VAL A 69 -0.34 4.64 9.43
C VAL A 69 0.67 5.69 9.00
N LYS A 70 1.43 5.42 7.95
CA LYS A 70 2.49 6.30 7.44
C LYS A 70 2.08 6.96 6.14
N ARG A 71 2.24 8.27 6.12
CA ARG A 71 1.92 9.09 4.94
C ARG A 71 2.97 8.88 3.86
N GLY A 72 2.52 8.59 2.65
CA GLY A 72 3.36 8.33 1.49
C GLY A 72 3.61 9.52 0.59
N GLY A 73 4.01 9.23 -0.64
CA GLY A 73 4.11 10.22 -1.71
C GLY A 73 2.73 10.62 -2.23
N GLU A 74 2.54 11.89 -2.55
CA GLU A 74 1.26 12.43 -3.05
C GLU A 74 1.10 12.36 -4.56
N LYS A 75 2.18 12.10 -5.27
CA LYS A 75 2.23 11.97 -6.74
C LYS A 75 3.54 11.33 -7.17
N ARG A 76 3.60 10.91 -8.42
CA ARG A 76 4.83 10.44 -9.06
C ARG A 76 5.99 11.41 -8.86
N GLY A 77 7.15 10.89 -8.46
CA GLY A 77 8.35 11.67 -8.15
C GLY A 77 8.45 12.13 -6.67
N CYS A 78 7.41 11.98 -5.87
CA CYS A 78 7.45 12.28 -4.44
C CYS A 78 7.93 11.08 -3.62
N TYR A 79 9.17 10.65 -3.84
CA TYR A 79 9.73 9.43 -3.24
C TYR A 79 10.23 9.62 -1.80
N GLN A 80 10.43 10.85 -1.34
CA GLN A 80 10.85 11.14 0.01
C GLN A 80 9.64 11.33 0.93
N SER A 81 9.22 10.24 1.58
CA SER A 81 8.03 10.21 2.43
C SER A 81 8.26 9.44 3.74
N GLU A 82 7.35 9.61 4.70
CA GLU A 82 7.35 8.80 5.93
C GLU A 82 7.16 7.31 5.62
N ALA A 83 6.27 7.01 4.67
CA ALA A 83 5.99 5.65 4.22
C ALA A 83 7.24 4.97 3.65
N ALA A 84 7.97 5.66 2.78
CA ALA A 84 9.24 5.16 2.23
C ALA A 84 10.26 4.86 3.33
N GLY A 85 10.36 5.76 4.32
CA GLY A 85 11.22 5.55 5.49
C GLY A 85 10.80 4.36 6.33
N PHE A 86 9.52 4.22 6.59
CA PHE A 86 8.96 3.11 7.35
C PHE A 86 9.15 1.77 6.66
N LEU A 87 8.93 1.68 5.36
CA LEU A 87 9.17 0.46 4.58
C LEU A 87 10.63 0.02 4.66
N ALA A 88 11.57 0.94 4.46
CA ALA A 88 13.00 0.65 4.58
C ALA A 88 13.37 0.19 6.00
N GLU A 89 12.85 0.86 7.04
CA GLU A 89 13.05 0.49 8.43
C GLU A 89 12.50 -0.91 8.75
N MET A 90 11.31 -1.25 8.26
CA MET A 90 10.73 -2.58 8.47
C MET A 90 11.51 -3.68 7.78
N ALA A 91 12.04 -3.41 6.58
CA ALA A 91 12.94 -4.34 5.87
C ALA A 91 14.26 -4.57 6.65
N ASP A 92 14.81 -3.53 7.26
CA ASP A 92 15.99 -3.63 8.12
C ASP A 92 15.75 -4.40 9.41
N ARG A 93 14.59 -4.20 10.04
CA ARG A 93 14.22 -4.89 11.28
C ARG A 93 13.85 -6.35 11.08
N HIS A 94 13.38 -6.71 9.89
CA HIS A 94 12.85 -8.04 9.57
C HIS A 94 13.42 -8.60 8.26
N PRO A 95 14.75 -8.69 8.13
CA PRO A 95 15.39 -9.10 6.87
C PRO A 95 15.01 -10.54 6.50
N GLY A 96 14.50 -10.72 5.28
CA GLY A 96 14.03 -12.01 4.77
C GLY A 96 12.71 -12.51 5.36
N GLU A 97 12.04 -11.68 6.20
CA GLU A 97 10.76 -12.05 6.84
C GLU A 97 9.61 -11.12 6.44
N LEU A 98 9.90 -9.86 6.02
CA LEU A 98 8.90 -8.87 5.68
C LEU A 98 8.20 -9.23 4.37
N SER A 99 6.88 -9.34 4.42
CA SER A 99 5.99 -9.37 3.26
C SER A 99 5.33 -8.00 3.08
N ILE A 100 5.29 -7.49 1.87
CA ILE A 100 4.60 -6.24 1.55
C ILE A 100 3.43 -6.57 0.63
N LEU A 101 2.22 -6.20 1.04
CA LEU A 101 1.05 -6.19 0.17
C LEU A 101 0.91 -4.77 -0.38
N ALA A 102 1.03 -4.60 -1.70
CA ALA A 102 0.99 -3.31 -2.38
C ALA A 102 -0.17 -3.28 -3.38
N THR A 103 -1.19 -2.47 -3.09
CA THR A 103 -2.42 -2.38 -3.87
C THR A 103 -2.68 -0.98 -4.43
N GLY A 104 -1.74 -0.05 -4.27
CA GLY A 104 -1.76 1.29 -4.83
C GLY A 104 -0.57 1.59 -5.75
N SER A 105 -0.30 2.85 -6.02
CA SER A 105 0.88 3.29 -6.80
C SER A 105 2.18 2.87 -6.11
N LEU A 106 3.22 2.53 -6.89
CA LEU A 106 4.48 2.00 -6.35
C LEU A 106 5.44 3.07 -5.82
N THR A 107 4.98 4.31 -5.69
CA THR A 107 5.76 5.47 -5.25
C THR A 107 6.50 5.23 -3.93
N ASN A 108 5.84 4.61 -2.95
CA ASN A 108 6.45 4.34 -1.64
C ASN A 108 7.53 3.26 -1.71
N LEU A 109 7.33 2.21 -2.51
CA LEU A 109 8.32 1.16 -2.75
C LEU A 109 9.56 1.73 -3.45
N ARG A 110 9.37 2.58 -4.46
CA ARG A 110 10.46 3.31 -5.11
C ARG A 110 11.21 4.18 -4.11
N GLY A 111 10.50 4.90 -3.26
CA GLY A 111 11.11 5.73 -2.21
C GLY A 111 11.92 4.93 -1.21
N ALA A 112 11.44 3.76 -0.79
CA ALA A 112 12.18 2.85 0.08
C ALA A 112 13.48 2.36 -0.59
N TYR A 113 13.43 1.99 -1.87
CA TYR A 113 14.61 1.62 -2.65
C TYR A 113 15.61 2.77 -2.83
N GLU A 114 15.14 4.00 -3.02
CA GLU A 114 16.04 5.17 -3.12
C GLU A 114 16.75 5.46 -1.80
N ARG A 115 16.08 5.17 -0.69
CA ARG A 115 16.65 5.29 0.66
C ARG A 115 17.66 4.20 0.98
N ASP A 116 17.35 2.97 0.55
CA ASP A 116 18.21 1.80 0.75
C ASP A 116 18.21 0.95 -0.53
N ARG A 117 19.35 0.94 -1.23
CA ARG A 117 19.53 0.20 -2.49
C ARG A 117 19.41 -1.31 -2.34
N TYR A 118 19.53 -1.83 -1.12
CA TYR A 118 19.36 -3.25 -0.79
C TYR A 118 17.94 -3.58 -0.29
N PHE A 119 17.01 -2.63 -0.32
CA PHE A 119 15.65 -2.80 0.18
C PHE A 119 14.98 -4.07 -0.35
N PHE A 120 14.98 -4.27 -1.66
CA PHE A 120 14.33 -5.44 -2.28
C PHE A 120 15.03 -6.77 -1.97
N GLU A 121 16.32 -6.76 -1.64
CA GLU A 121 17.05 -7.95 -1.21
C GLU A 121 16.71 -8.37 0.23
N LYS A 122 16.28 -7.41 1.06
CA LYS A 122 15.87 -7.62 2.45
C LYS A 122 14.42 -8.06 2.59
N VAL A 123 13.56 -7.70 1.64
CA VAL A 123 12.13 -8.06 1.67
C VAL A 123 11.98 -9.53 1.25
N LYS A 124 11.14 -10.27 1.98
CA LYS A 124 10.84 -11.67 1.67
C LYS A 124 10.06 -11.82 0.38
N GLU A 125 9.00 -11.03 0.24
CA GLU A 125 8.10 -11.03 -0.91
C GLU A 125 7.35 -9.71 -1.01
N ILE A 126 7.01 -9.33 -2.22
CA ILE A 126 6.07 -8.25 -2.50
C ILE A 126 4.94 -8.85 -3.32
N VAL A 127 3.72 -8.78 -2.77
CA VAL A 127 2.50 -9.16 -3.46
C VAL A 127 1.82 -7.87 -3.88
N LEU A 128 1.72 -7.64 -5.17
CA LEU A 128 1.18 -6.39 -5.68
C LEU A 128 -0.02 -6.62 -6.62
N MET A 129 -0.94 -5.68 -6.59
CA MET A 129 -2.00 -5.54 -7.57
C MET A 129 -1.53 -4.54 -8.63
N GLY A 130 -1.32 -5.02 -9.85
CA GLY A 130 -0.86 -4.16 -10.93
C GLY A 130 -0.57 -4.91 -12.21
N GLY A 131 -0.50 -4.17 -13.30
CA GLY A 131 -0.24 -4.69 -14.63
C GLY A 131 -1.44 -5.36 -15.30
N ILE A 132 -1.39 -5.41 -16.62
CA ILE A 132 -2.33 -6.16 -17.47
C ILE A 132 -1.54 -6.94 -18.51
N THR A 133 -1.94 -8.18 -18.77
CA THR A 133 -1.28 -9.07 -19.73
C THR A 133 -1.90 -9.02 -21.12
N SER A 134 -3.11 -8.43 -21.23
CA SER A 134 -3.83 -8.25 -22.48
C SER A 134 -4.70 -6.98 -22.40
N PRO A 135 -5.05 -6.36 -23.54
CA PRO A 135 -5.92 -5.20 -23.54
C PRO A 135 -7.23 -5.50 -22.77
N LEU A 136 -7.52 -4.71 -21.74
CA LEU A 136 -8.78 -4.76 -21.01
C LEU A 136 -9.76 -3.81 -21.67
N VAL A 137 -10.90 -4.34 -22.14
CA VAL A 137 -11.97 -3.54 -22.75
C VAL A 137 -13.23 -3.66 -21.91
N PHE A 138 -13.71 -2.56 -21.38
CA PHE A 138 -14.97 -2.48 -20.66
C PHE A 138 -15.85 -1.42 -21.30
N ASP A 139 -17.10 -1.78 -21.60
CA ASP A 139 -18.07 -0.92 -22.30
C ASP A 139 -17.47 -0.19 -23.54
N LYS A 140 -16.79 -0.97 -24.41
CA LYS A 140 -16.11 -0.49 -25.63
C LYS A 140 -14.96 0.50 -25.40
N LYS A 141 -14.53 0.72 -24.16
CA LYS A 141 -13.38 1.54 -23.81
C LYS A 141 -12.20 0.66 -23.43
N VAL A 142 -11.02 0.99 -23.95
CA VAL A 142 -9.77 0.38 -23.49
C VAL A 142 -9.46 0.98 -22.12
N MET A 143 -9.34 0.10 -21.11
CA MET A 143 -8.98 0.45 -19.75
C MET A 143 -7.47 0.32 -19.56
N ASN A 144 -6.88 1.26 -18.87
CA ASN A 144 -5.52 1.14 -18.36
C ASN A 144 -5.55 0.51 -16.97
N GLU A 145 -4.48 -0.18 -16.62
CA GLU A 145 -4.25 -0.57 -15.25
C GLU A 145 -3.90 0.67 -14.42
N LEU A 146 -4.46 0.80 -13.22
CA LEU A 146 -4.38 2.04 -12.45
C LEU A 146 -3.01 2.21 -11.77
N ASN A 147 -2.55 1.21 -11.03
CA ASN A 147 -1.41 1.38 -10.10
C ASN A 147 -0.09 1.65 -10.83
N PHE A 148 0.23 0.85 -11.85
CA PHE A 148 1.41 1.08 -12.69
C PHE A 148 1.27 2.31 -13.61
N SER A 149 0.03 2.72 -13.90
CA SER A 149 -0.19 3.97 -14.64
C SER A 149 0.06 5.20 -13.76
N CYS A 150 -0.19 5.10 -12.47
CA CYS A 150 0.11 6.17 -11.51
C CYS A 150 1.61 6.32 -11.30
N ASP A 151 2.30 5.23 -10.98
CA ASP A 151 3.76 5.21 -10.80
C ASP A 151 4.26 3.75 -10.86
N PRO A 152 4.95 3.35 -11.95
CA PRO A 152 5.46 2.00 -12.13
C PRO A 152 6.69 1.68 -11.28
#